data_b2d7694223dd2552ca619f02d6e4a901
#
_entry.id   b2d7694223dd2552ca619f02d6e4a901
#
_cell.length_a   1.000
_cell.length_b   1.000
_cell.length_c   1.000
_cell.angle_alpha   90.00
_cell.angle_beta   90.00
_cell.angle_gamma   90.00
#
_symmetry.space_group_name_H-M   'P 1'
#
loop_
_entity.id
_entity.type
_entity.pdbx_description
1 polymer ?
#
loop_
_entity_poly.entity_id
_entity_poly.type
_entity_poly.pdbx_seq_one_letter_code
_entity_poly.pdbx_strand_id
1 'polypeptide(L)'
;MIQRLTDALHFQTQALALRSERQRLLASNIANADTPGYEARDFDFAAALRDATRQVAAPGAAGGGLSAQTLRQEAQLRWALPAQTNLDGNTVDMDRERAAFAENALKYDATLRFLNGSIRTLQEAMRSPGQG
;
A
#
# COMPACT_ATOMS: atom_id res chain seq x y z
N MET A 1 16.48 20.42 4.98
CA MET A 1 15.36 20.08 5.87
C MET A 1 14.04 19.90 5.13
N ILE A 2 13.63 20.87 4.32
CA ILE A 2 12.39 20.79 3.52
C ILE A 2 12.39 19.57 2.58
N GLN A 3 13.53 19.30 1.94
CA GLN A 3 13.67 18.15 1.05
C GLN A 3 13.42 16.80 1.77
N ARG A 4 14.00 16.63 2.95
CA ARG A 4 13.81 15.41 3.75
C ARG A 4 12.36 15.22 4.19
N LEU A 5 11.68 16.32 4.53
CA LEU A 5 10.29 16.28 4.92
C LEU A 5 9.39 15.93 3.73
N THR A 6 9.65 16.50 2.57
CA THR A 6 8.95 16.20 1.32
C THR A 6 9.15 14.72 0.94
N ASP A 7 10.38 14.22 1.04
CA ASP A 7 10.70 12.80 0.76
C ASP A 7 9.96 11.87 1.71
N ALA A 8 9.91 12.21 3.00
CA ALA A 8 9.19 11.43 4.00
C ALA A 8 7.68 11.40 3.74
N LEU A 9 7.09 12.53 3.36
CA LEU A 9 5.68 12.61 2.99
C LEU A 9 5.37 11.79 1.73
N HIS A 10 6.23 11.86 0.72
CA HIS A 10 6.11 11.05 -0.48
C HIS A 10 6.17 9.55 -0.17
N PHE A 11 7.13 9.13 0.66
CA PHE A 11 7.26 7.75 1.08
C PHE A 11 5.98 7.26 1.76
N GLN A 12 5.44 8.02 2.71
CA GLN A 12 4.22 7.64 3.43
C GLN A 12 2.99 7.61 2.51
N THR A 13 2.91 8.54 1.56
CA THR A 13 1.83 8.56 0.56
C THR A 13 1.88 7.33 -0.34
N GLN A 14 3.06 6.94 -0.80
CA GLN A 14 3.26 5.71 -1.59
C GLN A 14 2.91 4.45 -0.78
N ALA A 15 3.35 4.40 0.46
CA ALA A 15 3.02 3.29 1.36
C ALA A 15 1.50 3.19 1.56
N LEU A 16 0.82 4.31 1.76
CA LEU A 16 -0.64 4.35 1.93
C LEU A 16 -1.37 3.84 0.69
N ALA A 17 -0.96 4.29 -0.50
CA ALA A 17 -1.54 3.86 -1.78
C ALA A 17 -1.37 2.34 -2.00
N LEU A 18 -0.17 1.80 -1.72
CA LEU A 18 0.10 0.37 -1.85
C LEU A 18 -0.68 -0.46 -0.81
N ARG A 19 -0.83 0.02 0.41
CA ARG A 19 -1.66 -0.65 1.42
C ARG A 19 -3.13 -0.67 1.04
N SER A 20 -3.63 0.41 0.45
CA SER A 20 -4.98 0.48 -0.09
C SER A 20 -5.20 -0.57 -1.20
N GLU A 21 -4.25 -0.69 -2.13
CA GLU A 21 -4.33 -1.69 -3.20
C GLU A 21 -4.25 -3.12 -2.66
N ARG A 22 -3.37 -3.37 -1.69
CA ARG A 22 -3.30 -4.67 -1.03
C ARG A 22 -4.61 -5.03 -0.31
N GLN A 23 -5.21 -4.06 0.37
CA GLN A 23 -6.49 -4.24 1.03
C GLN A 23 -7.59 -4.65 0.04
N ARG A 24 -7.61 -4.01 -1.13
CA ARG A 24 -8.54 -4.35 -2.21
C ARG A 24 -8.35 -5.79 -2.71
N LEU A 25 -7.11 -6.22 -2.89
CA LEU A 25 -6.79 -7.58 -3.32
C LEU A 25 -7.20 -8.62 -2.27
N LEU A 26 -6.89 -8.36 -1.00
CA LEU A 26 -7.26 -9.25 0.10
C LEU A 26 -8.78 -9.34 0.26
N ALA A 27 -9.49 -8.23 0.13
CA ALA A 27 -10.95 -8.22 0.13
C ALA A 27 -11.53 -9.02 -1.04
N SER A 28 -10.93 -8.91 -2.23
CA SER A 28 -11.33 -9.69 -3.40
C SER A 28 -11.10 -11.20 -3.17
N ASN A 29 -9.97 -11.57 -2.58
CA ASN A 29 -9.68 -12.96 -2.24
C ASN A 29 -10.73 -13.53 -1.27
N ILE A 30 -11.07 -12.77 -0.23
CA ILE A 30 -12.09 -13.17 0.75
C ILE A 30 -13.47 -13.31 0.09
N ALA A 31 -13.85 -12.35 -0.74
CA ALA A 31 -15.13 -12.37 -1.45
C ALA A 31 -15.28 -13.55 -2.40
N ASN A 32 -14.17 -14.06 -2.93
CA ASN A 32 -14.13 -15.17 -3.88
C ASN A 32 -13.70 -16.50 -3.25
N ALA A 33 -13.72 -16.61 -1.93
CA ALA A 33 -13.30 -17.83 -1.22
C ALA A 33 -14.10 -19.08 -1.63
N ASP A 34 -15.35 -18.90 -2.05
CA ASP A 34 -16.24 -19.98 -2.50
C ASP A 34 -16.38 -20.06 -4.03
N THR A 35 -15.64 -19.24 -4.77
CA THR A 35 -15.67 -19.23 -6.24
C THR A 35 -14.80 -20.38 -6.77
N PRO A 36 -15.37 -21.34 -7.53
CA PRO A 36 -14.58 -22.44 -8.10
C PRO A 36 -13.47 -21.94 -9.01
N GLY A 37 -12.26 -22.48 -8.83
CA GLY A 37 -11.09 -22.16 -9.64
C GLY A 37 -10.48 -20.78 -9.38
N TYR A 38 -10.96 -20.05 -8.40
CA TYR A 38 -10.38 -18.74 -8.06
C TYR A 38 -8.97 -18.87 -7.49
N GLU A 39 -8.06 -18.10 -8.03
CA GLU A 39 -6.68 -18.04 -7.56
C GLU A 39 -6.46 -16.75 -6.77
N ALA A 40 -6.05 -16.88 -5.52
CA ALA A 40 -5.74 -15.74 -4.64
C ALA A 40 -4.58 -14.92 -5.20
N ARG A 41 -4.71 -13.60 -5.09
CA ARG A 41 -3.70 -12.63 -5.53
C ARG A 41 -3.17 -11.83 -4.36
N ASP A 42 -1.89 -11.59 -4.37
CA ASP A 42 -1.20 -10.68 -3.45
C ASP A 42 0.06 -10.16 -4.14
N PHE A 43 0.75 -9.21 -3.52
CA PHE A 43 2.04 -8.74 -4.00
C PHE A 43 3.01 -8.54 -2.83
N ASP A 44 4.31 -8.51 -3.13
CA ASP A 44 5.34 -8.19 -2.14
C ASP A 44 5.34 -6.68 -1.89
N PHE A 45 4.76 -6.29 -0.75
CA PHE A 45 4.63 -4.88 -0.36
C PHE A 45 6.00 -4.19 -0.26
N ALA A 46 6.99 -4.84 0.35
CA ALA A 46 8.32 -4.25 0.53
C ALA A 46 9.03 -4.00 -0.81
N ALA A 47 8.93 -4.94 -1.75
CA ALA A 47 9.49 -4.77 -3.10
C ALA A 47 8.76 -3.67 -3.87
N ALA A 48 7.43 -3.65 -3.85
CA ALA A 48 6.62 -2.64 -4.50
C ALA A 48 6.89 -1.23 -3.97
N LEU A 49 7.06 -1.09 -2.66
CA LEU A 49 7.37 0.19 -2.02
C LEU A 49 8.77 0.68 -2.42
N ARG A 50 9.76 -0.21 -2.47
CA ARG A 50 11.10 0.15 -2.94
C ARG A 50 11.10 0.62 -4.39
N ASP A 51 10.37 -0.04 -5.25
CA ASP A 51 10.29 0.32 -6.66
C ASP A 51 9.57 1.66 -6.85
N ALA A 52 8.48 1.88 -6.14
CA ALA A 52 7.75 3.15 -6.16
C ALA A 52 8.60 4.33 -5.67
N THR A 53 9.39 4.13 -4.62
CA THR A 53 10.28 5.18 -4.09
C THR A 53 11.47 5.48 -5.00
N ARG A 54 12.01 4.47 -5.69
CA ARG A 54 13.09 4.67 -6.67
C ARG A 54 12.65 5.51 -7.87
N GLN A 55 11.44 5.33 -8.33
CA GLN A 55 10.90 6.09 -9.46
C GLN A 55 10.72 7.57 -9.15
N VAL A 56 10.29 7.88 -7.93
CA VAL A 56 10.18 9.28 -7.46
C VAL A 56 11.55 9.95 -7.38
N ALA A 57 12.57 9.20 -7.04
CA ALA A 57 13.94 9.72 -6.93
C ALA A 57 14.68 9.85 -8.28
N ALA A 58 14.11 9.36 -9.38
CA ALA A 58 14.74 9.41 -10.70
C ALA A 58 14.71 10.84 -11.27
N PRO A 59 15.85 11.36 -11.81
CA PRO A 59 15.86 12.66 -12.47
C PRO A 59 14.94 12.64 -13.69
N GLY A 60 13.92 13.48 -13.69
CA GLY A 60 12.95 13.56 -14.78
C GLY A 60 11.54 13.09 -14.42
N ALA A 61 11.34 12.52 -13.24
CA ALA A 61 10.02 12.11 -12.75
C ALA A 61 9.17 13.29 -12.22
N ALA A 62 9.52 14.51 -12.62
CA ALA A 62 8.82 15.72 -12.19
C ALA A 62 7.36 15.70 -12.70
N GLY A 63 6.42 15.52 -11.81
CA GLY A 63 5.00 15.85 -12.03
C GLY A 63 4.05 14.68 -12.27
N GLY A 64 4.53 13.45 -12.32
CA GLY A 64 3.65 12.29 -12.43
C GLY A 64 3.32 11.71 -11.06
N GLY A 65 2.25 12.16 -10.42
CA GLY A 65 1.67 11.36 -9.34
C GLY A 65 1.42 9.96 -9.89
N LEU A 66 2.02 8.92 -9.28
CA LEU A 66 1.80 7.55 -9.69
C LEU A 66 0.30 7.29 -9.62
N SER A 67 -0.34 7.12 -10.76
CA SER A 67 -1.72 6.72 -10.79
C SER A 67 -1.86 5.35 -10.13
N ALA A 68 -3.02 5.08 -9.53
CA ALA A 68 -3.30 3.76 -8.97
C ALA A 68 -3.08 2.64 -10.00
N GLN A 69 -3.24 2.95 -11.29
CA GLN A 69 -2.97 2.02 -12.39
C GLN A 69 -1.48 1.73 -12.56
N THR A 70 -0.63 2.75 -12.46
CA THR A 70 0.82 2.59 -12.56
C THR A 70 1.34 1.76 -11.38
N LEU A 71 0.83 2.04 -10.16
CA LEU A 71 1.16 1.24 -8.98
C LEU A 71 0.71 -0.22 -9.12
N ARG A 72 -0.42 -0.47 -9.78
CA ARG A 72 -0.91 -1.82 -10.06
C ARG A 72 -0.04 -2.57 -11.06
N GLN A 73 0.46 -1.89 -12.09
CA GLN A 73 1.32 -2.48 -13.12
C GLN A 73 2.73 -2.75 -12.60
N GLU A 74 3.21 -1.90 -11.72
CA GLU A 74 4.58 -1.95 -11.18
C GLU A 74 4.70 -2.80 -9.92
N ALA A 75 3.67 -2.84 -9.09
CA ALA A 75 3.53 -3.88 -8.09
C ALA A 75 3.30 -5.18 -8.85
N GLN A 76 4.35 -5.90 -9.18
CA GLN A 76 4.28 -7.21 -9.82
C GLN A 76 3.32 -8.09 -9.03
N LEU A 77 2.07 -8.13 -9.49
CA LEU A 77 1.04 -8.96 -8.87
C LEU A 77 1.48 -10.41 -8.96
N ARG A 78 1.94 -10.94 -7.87
CA ARG A 78 2.30 -12.34 -7.77
C ARG A 78 1.09 -13.13 -7.30
N TRP A 79 0.85 -14.23 -7.97
CA TRP A 79 -0.10 -15.20 -7.46
C TRP A 79 0.38 -15.68 -6.10
N ALA A 80 -0.49 -15.63 -5.09
CA ALA A 80 -0.17 -16.17 -3.78
C ALA A 80 0.08 -17.68 -3.91
N LEU A 81 1.20 -18.15 -3.35
CA LEU A 81 1.47 -19.59 -3.32
C LEU A 81 0.38 -20.28 -2.48
N PRO A 82 -0.32 -21.27 -3.03
CA PRO A 82 -1.38 -21.95 -2.31
C PRO A 82 -0.82 -22.72 -1.12
N ALA A 83 -1.26 -22.36 0.09
CA ALA A 83 -0.99 -23.17 1.28
C ALA A 83 -1.85 -24.43 1.26
N GLN A 84 -3.03 -24.35 0.68
CA GLN A 84 -3.96 -25.47 0.51
C GLN A 84 -4.84 -25.20 -0.69
N THR A 85 -5.00 -26.18 -1.56
CA THR A 85 -5.90 -26.09 -2.71
C THR A 85 -7.17 -26.89 -2.38
N ASN A 86 -8.31 -26.23 -2.51
CA ASN A 86 -9.60 -26.88 -2.36
C ASN A 86 -9.91 -27.79 -3.57
N LEU A 87 -10.86 -28.71 -3.40
CA LEU A 87 -11.25 -29.66 -4.46
C LEU A 87 -11.78 -28.97 -5.72
N ASP A 88 -12.28 -27.75 -5.62
CA ASP A 88 -12.77 -26.94 -6.73
C ASP A 88 -11.67 -26.08 -7.41
N GLY A 89 -10.39 -26.26 -7.03
CA GLY A 89 -9.26 -25.50 -7.56
C GLY A 89 -9.10 -24.11 -6.95
N ASN A 90 -9.89 -23.75 -5.94
CA ASN A 90 -9.78 -22.48 -5.25
C ASN A 90 -8.57 -22.48 -4.30
N THR A 91 -7.68 -21.48 -4.44
CA THR A 91 -6.43 -21.38 -3.66
C THR A 91 -6.53 -20.41 -2.48
N VAL A 92 -7.72 -19.90 -2.16
CA VAL A 92 -7.93 -19.00 -1.03
C VAL A 92 -7.91 -19.75 0.28
N ASP A 93 -6.98 -19.37 1.16
CA ASP A 93 -6.96 -19.77 2.56
C ASP A 93 -7.59 -18.66 3.40
N MET A 94 -8.81 -18.89 3.89
CA MET A 94 -9.60 -17.87 4.59
C MET A 94 -8.95 -17.37 5.86
N ASP A 95 -8.34 -18.24 6.64
CA ASP A 95 -7.70 -17.84 7.90
C ASP A 95 -6.49 -16.93 7.63
N ARG A 96 -5.69 -17.29 6.64
CA ARG A 96 -4.56 -16.51 6.18
C ARG A 96 -4.99 -15.16 5.59
N GLU A 97 -6.03 -15.15 4.76
CA GLU A 97 -6.54 -13.93 4.13
C GLU A 97 -7.13 -12.96 5.15
N ARG A 98 -7.88 -13.46 6.12
CA ARG A 98 -8.44 -12.65 7.21
C ARG A 98 -7.34 -12.07 8.09
N ALA A 99 -6.33 -12.85 8.43
CA ALA A 99 -5.18 -12.38 9.20
C ALA A 99 -4.41 -11.29 8.44
N ALA A 100 -4.14 -11.50 7.17
CA ALA A 100 -3.47 -10.52 6.31
C ALA A 100 -4.30 -9.25 6.14
N PHE A 101 -5.62 -9.38 5.97
CA PHE A 101 -6.55 -8.26 5.86
C PHE A 101 -6.54 -7.41 7.14
N ALA A 102 -6.64 -8.04 8.30
CA ALA A 102 -6.62 -7.34 9.59
C ALA A 102 -5.27 -6.66 9.83
N GLU A 103 -4.16 -7.33 9.55
CA GLU A 103 -2.82 -6.77 9.69
C GLU A 103 -2.63 -5.56 8.75
N ASN A 104 -3.03 -5.69 7.49
CA ASN A 104 -2.90 -4.61 6.52
C ASN A 104 -3.80 -3.42 6.87
N ALA A 105 -5.02 -3.66 7.37
CA ALA A 105 -5.92 -2.61 7.84
C ALA A 105 -5.32 -1.82 9.01
N LEU A 106 -4.69 -2.52 9.95
CA LEU A 106 -4.00 -1.90 11.09
C LEU A 106 -2.82 -1.05 10.63
N LYS A 107 -2.00 -1.56 9.72
CA LYS A 107 -0.86 -0.83 9.15
C LYS A 107 -1.32 0.36 8.30
N TYR A 108 -2.42 0.24 7.59
CA TYR A 108 -3.03 1.34 6.85
C TYR A 108 -3.44 2.48 7.79
N ASP A 109 -4.15 2.16 8.85
CA ASP A 109 -4.58 3.14 9.86
C ASP A 109 -3.38 3.82 10.52
N ALA A 110 -2.36 3.06 10.91
CA ALA A 110 -1.13 3.59 11.49
C ALA A 110 -0.40 4.54 10.53
N THR A 111 -0.30 4.18 9.25
CA THR A 111 0.31 5.01 8.21
C THR A 111 -0.47 6.31 8.01
N LEU A 112 -1.79 6.23 7.99
CA LEU A 112 -2.67 7.38 7.85
C LEU A 112 -2.52 8.35 9.03
N ARG A 113 -2.49 7.85 10.25
CA ARG A 113 -2.28 8.66 11.46
C ARG A 113 -0.90 9.33 11.46
N PHE A 114 0.12 8.61 11.05
CA PHE A 114 1.48 9.15 10.93
C PHE A 114 1.54 10.27 9.89
N LEU A 115 0.92 10.07 8.73
CA LEU A 115 0.85 11.08 7.67
C LEU A 115 0.11 12.34 8.13
N ASN A 116 -1.03 12.18 8.78
CA ASN A 116 -1.80 13.29 9.33
C ASN A 116 -1.01 14.06 10.40
N GLY A 117 -0.30 13.36 11.27
CA GLY A 117 0.57 13.97 12.26
C GLY A 117 1.71 14.77 11.63
N SER A 118 2.33 14.23 10.59
CA SER A 118 3.40 14.91 9.86
C SER A 118 2.90 16.18 9.15
N ILE A 119 1.73 16.13 8.54
CA ILE A 119 1.10 17.29 7.90
C ILE A 119 0.78 18.37 8.95
N ARG A 120 0.25 17.98 10.10
CA ARG A 120 -0.04 18.91 11.20
C ARG A 120 1.22 19.60 11.71
N THR A 121 2.29 18.82 11.93
CA THR A 121 3.59 19.34 12.35
C THR A 121 4.13 20.35 11.33
N LEU A 122 4.00 20.03 10.03
CA LEU A 122 4.42 20.95 8.96
C LEU A 122 3.61 22.24 8.97
N GLN A 123 2.30 22.14 9.13
CA GLN A 123 1.42 23.32 9.23
C GLN A 123 1.79 24.22 10.43
N GLU A 124 2.09 23.61 11.57
CA GLU A 124 2.54 24.35 12.76
C GLU A 124 3.89 25.03 12.52
N ALA A 125 4.83 24.33 11.87
CA ALA A 125 6.13 24.91 11.52
C ALA A 125 6.03 26.07 10.53
N MET A 126 5.02 26.09 9.68
CA MET A 126 4.76 27.16 8.71
C MET A 126 4.03 28.36 9.32
N ARG A 127 3.49 28.24 10.51
CA ARG A 127 2.92 29.38 11.23
C ARG A 127 4.03 30.32 11.68
N SER A 128 3.80 31.61 11.49
CA SER A 128 4.75 32.64 11.88
C SER A 128 5.01 32.63 13.40
N PRO A 129 6.28 32.67 13.86
CA PRO A 129 6.61 32.68 15.29
C PRO A 129 6.18 34.00 15.95
N GLY A 130 5.07 34.36 16.10
CA GLY A 130 4.52 35.58 16.72
C GLY A 130 3.00 35.53 16.83
N GLN A 131 2.39 34.48 16.30
CA GLN A 131 0.97 34.21 16.40
C GLN A 131 0.78 33.00 17.31
N GLY A 132 1.18 33.19 18.53
CA GLY A 132 1.01 32.19 19.56
C GLY A 132 -0.43 31.97 20.01
#